data_f2c5bb0dfcfa66401f689373ffa28e92
#
_entry.id   f2c5bb0dfcfa66401f689373ffa28e92
#
_cell.length_a   1.000
_cell.length_b   1.000
_cell.length_c   1.000
_cell.angle_alpha   90.00
_cell.angle_beta   90.00
_cell.angle_gamma   90.00
#
_symmetry.space_group_name_H-M   'P 1'
#
loop_
_entity.id
_entity.type
_entity.pdbx_description
1 polymer ?
#
loop_
_entity_poly.entity_id
_entity_poly.type
_entity_poly.pdbx_seq_one_letter_code
_entity_poly.pdbx_strand_id
1 'polypeptide(L)'
;MYSICMGELKLVITHYKLLDTIKWLNDQHLYASALGVHKIVHGDLDEDTVNLTECPTFSTLISFGSKKVARFLLALHRYGYIIKVYNRPTNALYLSITLKGRNALDLYHKKHKGFYKKSTKKFKSEIVRIEK
;
A
#
# COMPACT_ATOMS: atom_id res chain seq x y z
N MET A 1 -2.37 -31.83 -5.50
CA MET A 1 -2.37 -31.26 -5.45
C MET A 1 -2.95 -30.50 -5.26
N TYR A 2 -3.31 -30.44 -5.13
CA TYR A 2 -3.77 -29.69 -4.86
C TYR A 2 -3.51 -28.64 -4.39
N SER A 3 -3.13 -28.68 -3.85
CA SER A 3 -2.45 -27.55 -3.29
C SER A 3 -2.09 -26.53 -4.34
N ILE A 4 -1.96 -26.95 -5.46
CA ILE A 4 -1.62 -26.08 -6.57
C ILE A 4 -2.60 -24.95 -6.72
N CYS A 5 -3.85 -25.30 -6.77
CA CYS A 5 -4.89 -24.29 -6.92
C CYS A 5 -4.99 -23.42 -5.70
N MET A 6 -4.70 -23.99 -4.55
CA MET A 6 -4.83 -23.26 -3.31
C MET A 6 -3.68 -22.32 -3.07
N GLY A 7 -2.61 -22.45 -3.86
CA GLY A 7 -1.48 -21.57 -3.72
C GLY A 7 -1.66 -20.23 -4.39
N GLU A 8 -2.78 -20.02 -5.06
CA GLU A 8 -3.01 -18.76 -5.78
C GLU A 8 -3.91 -17.83 -4.99
N LEU A 9 -3.46 -16.60 -4.85
CA LEU A 9 -4.27 -15.55 -4.27
C LEU A 9 -4.88 -14.73 -5.39
N LYS A 10 -6.20 -14.63 -5.39
CA LYS A 10 -6.86 -13.79 -6.36
C LYS A 10 -6.79 -12.35 -5.89
N LEU A 11 -6.01 -11.55 -6.59
CA LEU A 11 -5.79 -10.17 -6.21
C LEU A 11 -6.96 -9.30 -6.64
N VAL A 12 -7.41 -8.45 -5.74
CA VAL A 12 -8.41 -7.44 -6.03
C VAL A 12 -7.76 -6.06 -5.89
N ILE A 13 -8.51 -5.02 -6.23
CA ILE A 13 -7.93 -3.67 -6.26
C ILE A 13 -7.30 -3.27 -4.94
N THR A 14 -7.86 -3.71 -3.82
CA THR A 14 -7.29 -3.41 -2.51
C THR A 14 -5.89 -3.95 -2.37
N HIS A 15 -5.65 -5.16 -2.84
CA HIS A 15 -4.30 -5.74 -2.82
C HIS A 15 -3.33 -4.87 -3.60
N TYR A 16 -3.74 -4.43 -4.80
CA TYR A 16 -2.87 -3.61 -5.63
C TYR A 16 -2.58 -2.26 -5.00
N LYS A 17 -3.57 -1.66 -4.36
CA LYS A 17 -3.35 -0.39 -3.67
C LYS A 17 -2.33 -0.54 -2.55
N LEU A 18 -2.41 -1.62 -1.78
CA LEU A 18 -1.46 -1.86 -0.71
C LEU A 18 -0.07 -2.16 -1.25
N LEU A 19 0.01 -2.93 -2.33
CA LEU A 19 1.30 -3.19 -2.98
C LEU A 19 1.93 -1.90 -3.51
N ASP A 20 1.12 -1.04 -4.13
CA ASP A 20 1.63 0.23 -4.63
C ASP A 20 2.12 1.13 -3.50
N THR A 21 1.43 1.11 -2.36
CA THR A 21 1.85 1.89 -1.21
C THR A 21 3.23 1.42 -0.73
N ILE A 22 3.39 0.11 -0.59
CA ILE A 22 4.64 -0.45 -0.13
C ILE A 22 5.75 -0.18 -1.14
N LYS A 23 5.44 -0.37 -2.43
CA LYS A 23 6.42 -0.10 -3.48
C LYS A 23 6.87 1.36 -3.45
N TRP A 24 5.91 2.27 -3.31
CA TRP A 24 6.23 3.69 -3.27
C TRP A 24 7.15 4.02 -2.09
N LEU A 25 6.83 3.47 -0.91
CA LEU A 25 7.67 3.69 0.26
C LEU A 25 9.05 3.08 0.07
N ASN A 26 9.12 1.87 -0.47
CA ASN A 26 10.41 1.25 -0.72
C ASN A 26 11.23 2.06 -1.70
N ASP A 27 10.60 2.58 -2.75
CA ASP A 27 11.31 3.36 -3.76
C ASP A 27 11.79 4.71 -3.22
N GLN A 28 11.11 5.24 -2.20
CA GLN A 28 11.54 6.47 -1.53
C GLN A 28 12.55 6.19 -0.41
N HIS A 29 12.94 4.94 -0.24
CA HIS A 29 13.85 4.51 0.82
C HIS A 29 13.29 4.79 2.21
N LEU A 30 11.97 4.65 2.34
CA LEU A 30 11.28 4.80 3.61
C LEU A 30 10.85 3.44 4.12
N TYR A 31 10.81 3.30 5.44
CA TYR A 31 10.35 2.05 6.03
C TYR A 31 8.83 1.94 5.91
N ALA A 32 8.38 0.78 5.45
CA ALA A 32 6.95 0.52 5.29
C ALA A 32 6.48 -0.39 6.42
N SER A 33 5.86 0.18 7.44
CA SER A 33 5.25 -0.63 8.49
C SER A 33 3.77 -0.82 8.18
N ALA A 34 3.17 -1.85 8.79
CA ALA A 34 1.75 -2.09 8.59
C ALA A 34 0.93 -0.88 9.03
N LEU A 35 1.31 -0.26 10.14
CA LEU A 35 0.61 0.92 10.63
C LEU A 35 0.77 2.09 9.67
N GLY A 36 1.99 2.31 9.17
CA GLY A 36 2.24 3.40 8.24
C GLY A 36 1.49 3.23 6.94
N VAL A 37 1.45 2.00 6.41
CA VAL A 37 0.69 1.72 5.19
C VAL A 37 -0.78 2.01 5.43
N HIS A 38 -1.32 1.60 6.57
CA HIS A 38 -2.72 1.87 6.88
C HIS A 38 -3.00 3.37 6.96
N LYS A 39 -2.13 4.12 7.62
CA LYS A 39 -2.32 5.57 7.72
C LYS A 39 -2.37 6.22 6.35
N ILE A 40 -1.49 5.79 5.46
CA ILE A 40 -1.44 6.37 4.11
C ILE A 40 -2.72 6.07 3.34
N VAL A 41 -3.13 4.81 3.28
CA VAL A 41 -4.31 4.47 2.49
C VAL A 41 -5.60 4.96 3.13
N HIS A 42 -5.60 5.12 4.44
CA HIS A 42 -6.75 5.66 5.15
C HIS A 42 -6.84 7.18 5.02
N GLY A 43 -5.71 7.81 4.78
CA GLY A 43 -5.70 9.26 4.60
C GLY A 43 -5.49 10.03 5.88
N ASP A 44 -4.86 9.41 6.88
CA ASP A 44 -4.58 10.09 8.13
C ASP A 44 -3.47 11.10 7.95
N LEU A 45 -3.70 12.31 8.42
CA LEU A 45 -2.69 13.38 8.37
C LEU A 45 -2.17 13.61 9.77
N ASP A 46 -0.94 13.22 10.02
CA ASP A 46 -0.28 13.46 11.29
C ASP A 46 1.20 13.69 11.02
N GLU A 47 2.02 13.72 12.07
CA GLU A 47 3.44 14.00 11.92
C GLU A 47 4.12 12.99 11.02
N ASP A 48 3.65 11.74 11.06
CA ASP A 48 4.29 10.67 10.28
C ASP A 48 3.92 10.70 8.81
N THR A 49 2.76 11.23 8.47
CA THR A 49 2.24 11.12 7.10
C THR A 49 2.16 12.43 6.35
N VAL A 50 2.43 13.56 7.02
CA VAL A 50 2.27 14.87 6.39
C VAL A 50 3.09 14.98 5.10
N ASN A 51 4.25 14.35 5.05
CA ASN A 51 5.11 14.39 3.88
C ASN A 51 4.87 13.25 2.90
N LEU A 52 3.86 12.42 3.17
CA LEU A 52 3.59 11.23 2.36
C LEU A 52 2.32 11.36 1.54
N THR A 53 1.75 12.55 1.48
CA THR A 53 0.49 12.77 0.76
C THR A 53 0.65 12.61 -0.75
N GLU A 54 1.88 12.63 -1.24
CA GLU A 54 2.13 12.44 -2.66
C GLU A 54 2.06 10.98 -3.10
N CYS A 55 2.00 10.07 -2.13
CA CYS A 55 1.85 8.66 -2.46
C CYS A 55 0.56 8.47 -3.28
N PRO A 56 0.64 7.76 -4.41
CA PRO A 56 -0.53 7.63 -5.29
C PRO A 56 -1.74 7.02 -4.62
N THR A 57 -1.52 6.22 -3.58
CA THR A 57 -2.62 5.54 -2.89
C THR A 57 -3.08 6.24 -1.63
N PHE A 58 -2.55 7.43 -1.37
CA PHE A 58 -2.95 8.19 -0.19
C PHE A 58 -4.46 8.38 -0.17
N SER A 59 -5.07 7.99 0.93
CA SER A 59 -6.50 8.08 1.20
C SER A 59 -7.41 7.38 0.18
N THR A 60 -6.91 6.34 -0.47
CA THR A 60 -7.73 5.57 -1.42
C THR A 60 -8.55 4.47 -0.75
N LEU A 61 -8.33 4.21 0.53
CA LEU A 61 -9.05 3.19 1.29
C LEU A 61 -9.54 3.78 2.62
N ILE A 62 -10.23 4.92 2.54
CA ILE A 62 -10.61 5.66 3.74
C ILE A 62 -11.60 4.91 4.63
N SER A 63 -12.33 3.94 4.07
CA SER A 63 -13.30 3.19 4.84
C SER A 63 -12.70 1.92 5.47
N PHE A 64 -11.41 1.66 5.23
CA PHE A 64 -10.79 0.44 5.71
C PHE A 64 -10.11 0.67 7.06
N GLY A 65 -10.54 -0.07 8.08
CA GLY A 65 -9.89 0.01 9.38
C GLY A 65 -8.57 -0.75 9.38
N SER A 66 -7.80 -0.57 10.45
CA SER A 66 -6.47 -1.15 10.56
C SER A 66 -6.51 -2.68 10.51
N LYS A 67 -7.52 -3.29 11.12
CA LYS A 67 -7.62 -4.75 11.12
C LYS A 67 -7.85 -5.29 9.72
N LYS A 68 -8.67 -4.60 8.94
CA LYS A 68 -8.95 -5.04 7.58
C LYS A 68 -7.71 -4.92 6.71
N VAL A 69 -7.01 -3.80 6.82
CA VAL A 69 -5.76 -3.61 6.09
C VAL A 69 -4.75 -4.67 6.49
N ALA A 70 -4.65 -4.95 7.79
CA ALA A 70 -3.71 -5.96 8.26
C ALA A 70 -3.99 -7.34 7.67
N ARG A 71 -5.26 -7.70 7.50
CA ARG A 71 -5.61 -8.97 6.89
C ARG A 71 -5.16 -9.04 5.44
N PHE A 72 -5.33 -7.95 4.69
CA PHE A 72 -4.87 -7.92 3.31
C PHE A 72 -3.36 -8.00 3.24
N LEU A 73 -2.67 -7.31 4.14
CA LEU A 73 -1.20 -7.37 4.18
C LEU A 73 -0.73 -8.78 4.54
N LEU A 74 -1.42 -9.43 5.46
CA LEU A 74 -1.06 -10.79 5.83
C LEU A 74 -1.21 -11.73 4.63
N ALA A 75 -2.27 -11.57 3.86
CA ALA A 75 -2.47 -12.39 2.67
C ALA A 75 -1.36 -12.15 1.65
N LEU A 76 -1.00 -10.89 1.43
CA LEU A 76 0.08 -10.57 0.50
C LEU A 76 1.39 -11.20 0.96
N HIS A 77 1.66 -11.15 2.25
CA HIS A 77 2.87 -11.77 2.79
C HIS A 77 2.83 -13.29 2.63
N ARG A 78 1.70 -13.89 2.93
CA ARG A 78 1.56 -15.34 2.87
C ARG A 78 1.79 -15.88 1.46
N TYR A 79 1.37 -15.12 0.45
CA TYR A 79 1.49 -15.57 -0.94
C TYR A 79 2.71 -15.01 -1.64
N GLY A 80 3.62 -14.38 -0.91
CA GLY A 80 4.93 -14.02 -1.45
C GLY A 80 5.00 -12.72 -2.22
N TYR A 81 3.98 -11.88 -2.13
CA TYR A 81 4.01 -10.58 -2.80
C TYR A 81 4.80 -9.54 -2.03
N ILE A 82 4.89 -9.72 -0.72
CA ILE A 82 5.72 -8.88 0.15
C ILE A 82 6.43 -9.77 1.14
N ILE A 83 7.53 -9.25 1.71
CA ILE A 83 8.26 -9.93 2.77
C ILE A 83 8.46 -8.98 3.93
N LYS A 84 8.75 -9.54 5.07
CA LYS A 84 9.10 -8.76 6.26
C LYS A 84 10.61 -8.72 6.35
N VAL A 85 11.16 -7.53 6.50
CA VAL A 85 12.59 -7.33 6.62
C VAL A 85 12.89 -6.77 7.99
N TYR A 86 13.88 -7.34 8.63
CA TYR A 86 14.25 -6.94 9.97
C TYR A 86 15.50 -6.06 9.92
N ASN A 87 15.38 -4.86 10.46
CA ASN A 87 16.51 -3.94 10.52
C ASN A 87 17.19 -4.11 11.87
N ARG A 88 18.35 -4.77 11.89
CA ARG A 88 19.02 -5.09 13.13
C ARG A 88 19.42 -3.90 13.98
N PRO A 89 20.00 -2.85 13.39
CA PRO A 89 20.42 -1.72 14.23
C PRO A 89 19.29 -1.11 15.05
N THR A 90 18.08 -1.07 14.48
CA THR A 90 16.94 -0.44 15.16
C THR A 90 15.95 -1.45 15.67
N ASN A 91 16.14 -2.74 15.39
CA ASN A 91 15.17 -3.79 15.70
C ASN A 91 13.79 -3.50 15.11
N ALA A 92 13.75 -2.76 14.03
CA ALA A 92 12.50 -2.43 13.37
C ALA A 92 12.17 -3.48 12.33
N LEU A 93 10.88 -3.78 12.20
CA LEU A 93 10.38 -4.70 11.20
C LEU A 93 9.63 -3.89 10.16
N TYR A 94 9.97 -4.06 8.90
CA TYR A 94 9.29 -3.34 7.84
C TYR A 94 8.97 -4.25 6.67
N LEU A 95 8.07 -3.79 5.81
CA LEU A 95 7.59 -4.55 4.66
C LEU A 95 8.37 -4.16 3.42
N SER A 96 8.65 -5.14 2.57
CA SER A 96 9.34 -4.89 1.31
C SER A 96 8.60 -5.65 0.21
N ILE A 97 8.41 -4.99 -0.92
CA ILE A 97 7.75 -5.62 -2.05
C ILE A 97 8.73 -6.58 -2.72
N THR A 98 8.23 -7.76 -3.12
CA THR A 98 9.04 -8.74 -3.80
C THR A 98 8.97 -8.53 -5.31
N LEU A 99 9.81 -9.26 -6.04
CA LEU A 99 9.72 -9.25 -7.50
C LEU A 99 8.34 -9.70 -7.95
N LYS A 100 7.79 -10.71 -7.28
CA LYS A 100 6.44 -11.18 -7.60
C LYS A 100 5.42 -10.05 -7.43
N GLY A 101 5.56 -9.25 -6.35
CA GLY A 101 4.68 -8.12 -6.12
C GLY A 101 4.83 -7.05 -7.19
N ARG A 102 6.07 -6.74 -7.55
CA ARG A 102 6.31 -5.72 -8.58
C ARG A 102 5.76 -6.16 -9.92
N ASN A 103 5.93 -7.42 -10.27
CA ASN A 103 5.41 -7.93 -11.54
C ASN A 103 3.88 -7.89 -11.57
N ALA A 104 3.25 -8.20 -10.45
CA ALA A 104 1.79 -8.14 -10.38
C ALA A 104 1.29 -6.71 -10.57
N LEU A 105 1.99 -5.74 -9.97
CA LEU A 105 1.64 -4.34 -10.15
C LEU A 105 1.81 -3.89 -11.60
N ASP A 106 2.90 -4.28 -12.22
CA ASP A 106 3.16 -3.90 -13.60
C ASP A 106 2.06 -4.40 -14.52
N LEU A 107 1.64 -5.65 -14.31
CA LEU A 107 0.54 -6.21 -15.09
C LEU A 107 -0.76 -5.46 -14.85
N TYR A 108 -1.03 -5.15 -13.60
CA TYR A 108 -2.25 -4.43 -13.25
C TYR A 108 -2.29 -3.06 -13.92
N HIS A 109 -1.18 -2.33 -13.85
CA HIS A 109 -1.14 -0.98 -14.40
C HIS A 109 -1.18 -0.95 -15.92
N LYS A 110 -0.69 -2.00 -16.55
CA LYS A 110 -0.83 -2.11 -17.99
C LYS A 110 -2.27 -2.26 -18.42
N LYS A 111 -3.06 -2.99 -17.62
CA LYS A 111 -4.45 -3.23 -17.94
C LYS A 111 -5.36 -2.09 -17.52
N HIS A 112 -4.98 -1.36 -16.48
CA HIS A 112 -5.87 -0.37 -15.86
C HIS A 112 -5.21 0.99 -15.83
N LYS A 113 -5.12 1.61 -16.98
CA LYS A 113 -4.54 2.94 -17.08
C LYS A 113 -5.36 3.93 -16.27
N GLY A 114 -4.71 4.81 -15.60
CA GLY A 114 -5.37 5.79 -14.76
C GLY A 114 -5.84 5.24 -13.45
N PHE A 115 -5.87 3.99 -13.37
CA PHE A 115 -6.09 3.14 -12.22
C PHE A 115 -6.83 3.74 -11.04
N TYR A 116 -6.17 4.06 -9.94
CA TYR A 116 -6.86 4.39 -8.71
C TYR A 116 -7.52 5.74 -8.74
N LYS A 117 -8.78 5.77 -8.36
CA LYS A 117 -9.46 7.03 -8.12
C LYS A 117 -9.31 7.34 -6.66
N LYS A 118 -8.78 8.51 -6.37
CA LYS A 118 -8.64 8.93 -5.00
C LYS A 118 -9.96 9.47 -4.50
N SER A 119 -10.40 8.94 -3.39
CA SER A 119 -11.57 9.50 -2.75
C SER A 119 -11.25 10.84 -2.13
N THR A 120 -10.01 11.26 -2.23
CA THR A 120 -9.54 12.54 -1.72
C THR A 120 -9.53 13.65 -2.74
N LYS A 121 -10.16 13.45 -3.87
CA LYS A 121 -10.22 14.51 -4.85
C LYS A 121 -10.75 15.79 -4.20
N LYS A 122 -11.77 15.64 -3.40
CA LYS A 122 -12.36 16.73 -2.66
C LYS A 122 -11.38 17.31 -1.65
N PHE A 123 -10.69 16.42 -0.96
CA PHE A 123 -9.69 16.80 0.02
C PHE A 123 -8.59 17.65 -0.62
N LYS A 124 -8.11 17.24 -1.76
CA LYS A 124 -7.10 18.01 -2.48
C LYS A 124 -7.59 19.36 -2.88
N SER A 125 -8.84 19.44 -3.32
CA SER A 125 -9.42 20.71 -3.70
C SER A 125 -9.49 21.66 -2.53
N GLU A 126 -9.81 21.14 -1.36
CA GLU A 126 -9.89 21.97 -0.16
C GLU A 126 -8.52 22.48 0.24
N ILE A 127 -7.49 21.66 0.12
CA ILE A 127 -6.15 22.07 0.44
C ILE A 127 -5.70 23.19 -0.48
N VAL A 128 -6.00 23.06 -1.76
CA VAL A 128 -5.63 24.09 -2.74
C VAL A 128 -6.32 25.41 -2.40
N ARG A 129 -7.60 25.35 -2.01
CA ARG A 129 -8.32 26.56 -1.64
C ARG A 129 -7.72 27.24 -0.42
N ILE A 130 -7.27 26.46 0.53
CA ILE A 130 -6.67 27.02 1.74
C ILE A 130 -5.37 27.75 1.41
N GLU A 131 -4.63 27.22 0.47
CA GLU A 131 -3.36 27.83 0.08
C GLU A 131 -3.55 29.13 -0.69
N LYS A 132 -4.69 29.35 -1.23
CA LYS A 132 -4.98 30.58 -1.94
C LYS A 132 -5.33 31.70 -0.97
#